data_247c00d502527559878b798bae71a161
#
_entry.id   247c00d502527559878b798bae71a161
#
_cell.length_a   1.000
_cell.length_b   1.000
_cell.length_c   1.000
_cell.angle_alpha   90.00
_cell.angle_beta   90.00
_cell.angle_gamma   90.00
#
_symmetry.space_group_name_H-M   'P 1'
#
loop_
_entity.id
_entity.type
_entity.pdbx_description
1 polymer ?
#
loop_
_entity_poly.entity_id
_entity_poly.type
_entity_poly.pdbx_seq_one_letter_code
_entity_poly.pdbx_strand_id
1 'polypeptide(L)'
;MKLFLKGLIIGIGKIIPGVSGAMLAINLNVYEMAIEAVSNFFYDWKNNLKFLLLLGSGIFISIVLCSNIVIYFLSNYMFVTLMLFISLIMGGTYNFSRKVVYNKKSIFSIKDFPSVIRAKERR
;
A
#
# COMPACT_ATOMS: atom_id res chain seq x y z
N MET A 1 9.70 14.41 11.01
CA MET A 1 10.09 14.76 9.63
C MET A 1 10.07 13.53 8.71
N LYS A 2 10.85 12.50 8.99
CA LYS A 2 10.90 11.30 8.14
C LYS A 2 9.53 10.61 7.97
N LEU A 3 8.71 10.60 8.99
CA LEU A 3 7.38 9.98 8.97
C LEU A 3 6.39 10.75 8.09
N PHE A 4 6.43 12.07 8.13
CA PHE A 4 5.62 12.95 7.28
C PHE A 4 5.95 12.76 5.80
N LEU A 5 7.25 12.69 5.46
CA LEU A 5 7.69 12.40 4.09
C LEU A 5 7.24 11.01 3.61
N LYS A 6 7.27 10.00 4.47
CA LYS A 6 6.72 8.68 4.16
C LYS A 6 5.21 8.75 3.89
N GLY A 7 4.47 9.52 4.68
CA GLY A 7 3.06 9.80 4.44
C GLY A 7 2.78 10.46 3.09
N LEU A 8 3.59 11.45 2.72
CA LEU A 8 3.50 12.11 1.39
C LEU A 8 3.67 11.10 0.25
N ILE A 9 4.69 10.26 0.31
CA ILE A 9 4.95 9.24 -0.73
C ILE A 9 3.80 8.25 -0.84
N ILE A 10 3.27 7.78 0.29
CA ILE A 10 2.11 6.88 0.32
C ILE A 10 0.88 7.54 -0.29
N GLY A 11 0.64 8.83 0.01
CA GLY A 11 -0.46 9.60 -0.52
C GLY A 11 -0.38 9.80 -2.04
N ILE A 12 0.80 10.10 -2.58
CA ILE A 12 1.04 10.16 -4.03
C ILE A 12 0.73 8.81 -4.68
N GLY A 13 1.19 7.72 -4.09
CA GLY A 13 0.94 6.38 -4.61
C GLY A 13 -0.52 5.95 -4.57
N LYS A 14 -1.37 6.59 -3.77
CA LYS A 14 -2.82 6.34 -3.77
C LYS A 14 -3.55 6.97 -4.95
N ILE A 15 -3.01 8.03 -5.51
CA ILE A 15 -3.63 8.78 -6.61
C ILE A 15 -3.24 8.16 -7.95
N ILE A 16 -2.03 7.61 -8.04
CA ILE A 16 -1.56 6.96 -9.27
C ILE A 16 -2.27 5.62 -9.44
N PRO A 17 -3.14 5.47 -10.44
CA PRO A 17 -3.81 4.20 -10.70
C PRO A 17 -2.77 3.11 -11.05
N GLY A 18 -2.94 1.92 -10.51
CA GLY A 18 -2.00 0.81 -10.68
C GLY A 18 -0.90 0.72 -9.61
N VAL A 19 -0.73 1.74 -8.77
CA VAL A 19 0.18 1.71 -7.63
C VAL A 19 -0.62 1.53 -6.34
N SER A 20 -0.32 0.47 -5.60
CA SER A 20 -0.96 0.24 -4.31
C SER A 20 -0.27 1.04 -3.20
N GLY A 21 -0.99 1.99 -2.60
CA GLY A 21 -0.48 2.75 -1.44
C GLY A 21 -0.10 1.84 -0.26
N ALA A 22 -0.78 0.72 -0.09
CA ALA A 22 -0.43 -0.29 0.91
C ALA A 22 0.96 -0.90 0.64
N MET A 23 1.27 -1.15 -0.62
CA MET A 23 2.57 -1.68 -1.03
C MET A 23 3.71 -0.70 -0.76
N LEU A 24 3.46 0.59 -0.98
CA LEU A 24 4.41 1.64 -0.61
C LEU A 24 4.59 1.72 0.91
N ALA A 25 3.51 1.61 1.68
CA ALA A 25 3.57 1.59 3.14
C ALA A 25 4.42 0.41 3.67
N ILE A 26 4.29 -0.76 3.06
CA ILE A 26 5.10 -1.95 3.39
C ILE A 26 6.58 -1.69 3.05
N ASN A 27 6.89 -1.20 1.85
CA ASN A 27 8.26 -0.91 1.43
C ASN A 27 8.94 0.17 2.29
N LEU A 28 8.17 1.11 2.82
CA LEU A 28 8.66 2.15 3.71
C LEU A 28 8.72 1.71 5.19
N ASN A 29 8.38 0.45 5.49
CA ASN A 29 8.30 -0.11 6.85
C ASN A 29 7.40 0.72 7.79
N VAL A 30 6.31 1.27 7.25
CA VAL A 30 5.32 2.06 8.01
C VAL A 30 4.05 1.26 8.26
N TYR A 31 3.79 0.27 7.43
CA TYR A 31 2.57 -0.53 7.47
C TYR A 31 2.40 -1.26 8.82
N GLU A 32 3.43 -1.94 9.28
CA GLU A 32 3.42 -2.66 10.56
C GLU A 32 3.24 -1.69 11.74
N MET A 33 3.99 -0.59 11.75
CA MET A 33 3.85 0.46 12.76
C MET A 33 2.46 1.11 12.77
N ALA A 34 1.84 1.27 11.58
CA ALA A 34 0.49 1.82 11.48
C ALA A 34 -0.56 0.84 12.04
N ILE A 35 -0.43 -0.45 11.76
CA ILE A 35 -1.31 -1.48 12.33
C ILE A 35 -1.14 -1.56 13.85
N GLU A 36 0.09 -1.56 14.33
CA GLU A 36 0.38 -1.58 15.77
C GLU A 36 -0.18 -0.35 16.48
N ALA A 37 -0.02 0.84 15.89
CA ALA A 37 -0.57 2.08 16.44
C ALA A 37 -2.10 2.07 16.50
N VAL A 38 -2.77 1.43 15.55
CA VAL A 38 -4.23 1.27 15.55
C VAL A 38 -4.66 0.19 16.55
N SER A 39 -3.96 -0.94 16.59
CA SER A 39 -4.30 -2.06 17.47
C SER A 39 -4.10 -1.71 18.95
N ASN A 40 -3.05 -0.99 19.28
CA ASN A 40 -2.70 -0.56 20.64
C ASN A 40 -3.10 0.89 20.91
N PHE A 41 -4.09 1.42 20.20
CA PHE A 41 -4.51 2.82 20.32
C PHE A 41 -4.87 3.23 21.74
N PHE A 42 -5.51 2.35 22.49
CA PHE A 42 -5.95 2.60 23.86
C PHE A 42 -4.81 2.46 24.91
N TYR A 43 -3.73 1.75 24.57
CA TYR A 43 -2.63 1.52 25.52
C TYR A 43 -1.69 2.73 25.57
N ASP A 44 -1.30 3.30 24.43
CA ASP A 44 -0.40 4.46 24.31
C ASP A 44 -1.01 5.57 23.44
N TRP A 45 -2.17 6.06 23.85
CA TRP A 45 -2.94 7.06 23.11
C TRP A 45 -2.11 8.23 22.59
N LYS A 46 -1.27 8.83 23.46
CA LYS A 46 -0.53 10.06 23.08
C LYS A 46 0.48 9.83 21.96
N ASN A 47 1.22 8.76 22.00
CA ASN A 47 2.26 8.43 21.03
C ASN A 47 1.66 7.90 19.74
N ASN A 48 0.67 7.02 19.84
CA ASN A 48 0.00 6.44 18.70
C ASN A 48 -0.83 7.48 17.94
N LEU A 49 -1.50 8.38 18.66
CA LEU A 49 -2.23 9.50 18.05
C LEU A 49 -1.30 10.47 17.31
N LYS A 50 -0.14 10.83 17.91
CA LYS A 50 0.89 11.64 17.24
C LYS A 50 1.39 10.99 15.96
N PHE A 51 1.67 9.70 16.02
CA PHE A 51 2.12 8.93 14.86
C PHE A 51 1.08 8.93 13.74
N LEU A 52 -0.17 8.59 14.07
CA LEU A 52 -1.28 8.55 13.13
C LEU A 52 -1.62 9.93 12.54
N LEU A 53 -1.60 10.98 13.35
CA LEU A 53 -1.83 12.34 12.89
C LEU A 53 -0.73 12.83 11.95
N LEU A 54 0.53 12.55 12.28
CA LEU A 54 1.67 12.97 11.46
C LEU A 54 1.69 12.21 10.13
N LEU A 55 1.43 10.92 10.15
CA LEU A 55 1.32 10.10 8.95
C LEU A 55 0.09 10.48 8.12
N GLY A 56 -1.05 10.62 8.76
CA GLY A 56 -2.32 10.98 8.13
C GLY A 56 -2.30 12.38 7.51
N SER A 57 -1.68 13.36 8.17
CA SER A 57 -1.53 14.71 7.61
C SER A 57 -0.67 14.71 6.35
N GLY A 58 0.41 13.93 6.32
CA GLY A 58 1.23 13.74 5.13
C GLY A 58 0.45 13.16 3.96
N ILE A 59 -0.33 12.10 4.22
CA ILE A 59 -1.19 11.48 3.20
C ILE A 59 -2.27 12.47 2.72
N PHE A 60 -2.93 13.17 3.64
CA PHE A 60 -4.00 14.11 3.30
C PHE A 60 -3.50 15.27 2.43
N ILE A 61 -2.41 15.91 2.83
CA ILE A 61 -1.78 17.01 2.06
C ILE A 61 -1.38 16.53 0.67
N SER A 62 -0.79 15.32 0.59
CA SER A 62 -0.40 14.74 -0.69
C SER A 62 -1.59 14.52 -1.61
N ILE A 63 -2.71 13.99 -1.09
CA ILE A 63 -3.93 13.78 -1.87
C ILE A 63 -4.47 15.11 -2.40
N VAL A 64 -4.54 16.14 -1.57
CA VAL A 64 -5.04 17.46 -1.98
C VAL A 64 -4.15 18.08 -3.06
N LEU A 65 -2.84 18.06 -2.88
CA LEU A 65 -1.90 18.62 -3.86
C LEU A 65 -1.94 17.87 -5.20
N CYS A 66 -1.88 16.55 -5.15
CA CYS A 66 -1.89 15.73 -6.37
C CYS A 66 -3.25 15.74 -7.05
N SER A 67 -4.36 15.84 -6.31
CA SER A 67 -5.70 15.96 -6.88
C SER A 67 -5.82 17.19 -7.78
N ASN A 68 -5.31 18.33 -7.36
CA ASN A 68 -5.29 19.55 -8.18
C ASN A 68 -4.48 19.36 -9.48
N ILE A 69 -3.34 18.68 -9.40
CA ILE A 69 -2.51 18.37 -10.56
C ILE A 69 -3.26 17.45 -11.54
N VAL A 70 -3.89 16.40 -11.03
CA VAL A 70 -4.66 15.46 -11.85
C VAL A 70 -5.86 16.14 -12.52
N ILE A 71 -6.58 16.99 -11.80
CA ILE A 71 -7.70 17.78 -12.36
C ILE A 71 -7.21 18.71 -13.46
N TYR A 72 -6.10 19.37 -13.26
CA TYR A 72 -5.50 20.25 -14.27
C TYR A 72 -5.16 19.48 -15.57
N PHE A 73 -4.53 18.33 -15.45
CA PHE A 73 -4.20 17.48 -16.59
C PHE A 73 -5.46 16.92 -17.28
N LEU A 74 -6.47 16.52 -16.53
CA LEU A 74 -7.74 16.05 -17.07
C LEU A 74 -8.48 17.16 -17.83
N SER A 75 -8.46 18.40 -17.33
CA SER A 75 -9.14 19.51 -17.97
C SER A 75 -8.47 19.96 -19.27
N ASN A 76 -7.15 19.95 -19.32
CA ASN A 76 -6.39 20.45 -20.46
C ASN A 76 -5.96 19.36 -21.44
N TYR A 77 -5.70 18.15 -20.95
CA TYR A 77 -5.14 17.05 -21.72
C TYR A 77 -5.86 15.72 -21.41
N MET A 78 -7.18 15.74 -21.50
CA MET A 78 -8.04 14.62 -21.13
C MET A 78 -7.61 13.30 -21.80
N PHE A 79 -7.38 13.33 -23.11
CA PHE A 79 -7.04 12.12 -23.87
C PHE A 79 -5.70 11.52 -23.47
N VAL A 80 -4.68 12.35 -23.33
CA VAL A 80 -3.33 11.92 -22.92
C VAL A 80 -3.35 11.36 -21.50
N THR A 81 -4.06 12.01 -20.60
CA THR A 81 -4.19 11.61 -19.19
C THR A 81 -4.90 10.25 -19.06
N LEU A 82 -5.98 10.05 -19.84
CA LEU A 82 -6.69 8.77 -19.88
C LEU A 82 -5.82 7.64 -20.43
N MET A 83 -5.06 7.88 -21.51
CA MET A 83 -4.13 6.90 -22.06
C MET A 83 -3.02 6.54 -21.07
N LEU A 84 -2.50 7.53 -20.34
CA LEU A 84 -1.51 7.31 -19.30
C LEU A 84 -2.09 6.47 -18.14
N PHE A 85 -3.31 6.75 -17.70
CA PHE A 85 -3.96 5.99 -16.65
C PHE A 85 -4.24 4.53 -17.06
N ILE A 86 -4.71 4.31 -18.27
CA ILE A 86 -4.94 2.96 -18.83
C ILE A 86 -3.62 2.18 -18.86
N SER A 87 -2.53 2.80 -19.32
CA SER A 87 -1.21 2.18 -19.35
C SER A 87 -0.69 1.82 -17.96
N LEU A 88 -0.90 2.70 -16.97
CA LEU A 88 -0.51 2.44 -15.57
C LEU A 88 -1.33 1.31 -14.95
N ILE A 89 -2.65 1.26 -15.22
CA ILE A 89 -3.52 0.19 -14.73
C ILE A 89 -3.10 -1.15 -15.33
N MET A 90 -2.85 -1.21 -16.64
CA MET A 90 -2.38 -2.43 -17.30
C MET A 90 -1.02 -2.87 -16.75
N GLY A 91 -0.07 -1.94 -16.59
CA GLY A 91 1.24 -2.23 -16.01
C GLY A 91 1.17 -2.68 -14.55
N GLY A 92 0.31 -2.04 -13.76
CA GLY A 92 0.04 -2.43 -12.36
C GLY A 92 -0.59 -3.81 -12.25
N THR A 93 -1.56 -4.11 -13.11
CA THR A 93 -2.23 -5.43 -13.15
C THR A 93 -1.27 -6.54 -13.52
N TYR A 94 -0.37 -6.29 -14.48
CA TYR A 94 0.66 -7.25 -14.86
C TYR A 94 1.59 -7.61 -13.70
N ASN A 95 2.08 -6.61 -12.98
CA ASN A 95 2.91 -6.82 -11.78
C ASN A 95 2.17 -7.54 -10.66
N PHE A 96 0.89 -7.21 -10.48
CA PHE A 96 0.03 -7.86 -9.49
C PHE A 96 -0.22 -9.32 -9.84
N SER A 97 -0.51 -9.63 -11.10
CA SER A 97 -0.68 -11.01 -11.58
C SER A 97 0.56 -11.87 -11.32
N ARG A 98 1.76 -11.34 -11.58
CA ARG A 98 3.01 -12.05 -11.26
C ARG A 98 3.14 -12.37 -9.77
N LYS A 99 2.83 -11.41 -8.90
CA LYS A 99 2.88 -11.63 -7.45
C LYS A 99 1.83 -12.63 -6.97
N VAL A 100 0.63 -12.58 -7.54
CA VAL A 100 -0.44 -13.55 -7.20
C VAL A 100 -0.06 -14.96 -7.62
N VAL A 101 0.53 -15.13 -8.81
CA VAL A 101 1.02 -16.43 -9.29
C VAL A 101 2.14 -16.97 -8.40
N TYR A 102 3.06 -16.11 -7.97
CA TYR A 102 4.13 -16.48 -7.05
C TYR A 102 3.56 -16.90 -5.68
N ASN A 103 2.60 -16.14 -5.16
CA ASN A 103 1.95 -16.42 -3.87
C ASN A 103 1.08 -17.67 -3.95
N LYS A 104 0.45 -17.96 -5.10
CA LYS A 104 -0.29 -19.21 -5.34
C LYS A 104 0.62 -20.43 -5.27
N LYS A 105 1.86 -20.31 -5.75
CA LYS A 105 2.89 -21.35 -5.61
C LYS A 105 3.28 -21.58 -4.15
N SER A 106 3.37 -20.52 -3.37
CA SER A 106 3.62 -20.57 -1.92
C SER A 106 2.44 -21.18 -1.15
N ILE A 107 1.21 -20.81 -1.50
CA ILE A 107 -0.02 -21.39 -0.91
C ILE A 107 -0.17 -22.86 -1.27
N PHE A 108 0.23 -23.28 -2.45
CA PHE A 108 0.26 -24.70 -2.83
C PHE A 108 1.25 -25.50 -1.97
N SER A 109 2.40 -24.89 -1.61
CA SER A 109 3.35 -25.47 -0.65
C SER A 109 2.78 -25.58 0.77
N ILE A 110 1.90 -24.65 1.17
CA ILE A 110 1.18 -24.71 2.46
C ILE A 110 0.11 -25.84 2.44
N LYS A 111 -0.43 -26.19 1.28
CA LYS A 111 -1.38 -27.29 1.13
C LYS A 111 -0.76 -28.65 1.48
N ASP A 112 0.58 -28.77 1.37
CA ASP A 112 1.34 -29.94 1.81
C ASP A 112 1.67 -29.91 3.32
N PHE A 113 1.31 -28.84 4.01
CA PHE A 113 1.52 -28.65 5.44
C PHE A 113 0.85 -29.74 6.31
N PRO A 114 -0.37 -30.24 5.99
CA PRO A 114 -0.97 -31.34 6.73
C PRO A 114 -0.15 -32.63 6.72
N SER A 115 0.58 -32.89 5.64
CA SER A 115 1.44 -34.09 5.54
C SER A 115 2.68 -33.97 6.43
N VAL A 116 3.22 -32.77 6.58
CA VAL A 116 4.37 -32.47 7.46
C VAL A 116 3.98 -32.60 8.94
N ILE A 117 2.80 -32.09 9.31
CA ILE A 117 2.27 -32.20 10.69
C ILE A 117 2.01 -33.67 11.02
N ARG A 118 1.39 -34.43 10.11
CA ARG A 118 1.11 -35.86 10.27
C ARG A 118 2.38 -36.71 10.39
N ALA A 119 3.46 -36.33 9.71
CA ALA A 119 4.76 -36.98 9.84
C ALA A 119 5.44 -36.67 11.19
N LYS A 120 5.19 -35.47 11.77
CA LYS A 120 5.72 -35.10 13.09
C LYS A 120 4.99 -35.77 14.24
N GLU A 121 3.72 -36.09 14.06
CA GLU A 121 2.88 -36.78 15.09
C GLU A 121 3.19 -38.28 15.22
N ARG A 122 3.82 -38.87 14.19
CA ARG A 122 4.24 -40.27 14.20
C ARG A 122 5.64 -40.53 14.78
N ARG A 123 6.31 -39.48 15.24
CA ARG A 123 7.61 -39.59 15.93
C ARG A 123 7.45 -39.32 17.42
#